data_6e9129b97d07d86d83ca8708b125f042
#
_entry.id   6e9129b97d07d86d83ca8708b125f042
#
_cell.length_a   1.000
_cell.length_b   1.000
_cell.length_c   1.000
_cell.angle_alpha   90.00
_cell.angle_beta   90.00
_cell.angle_gamma   90.00
#
_symmetry.space_group_name_H-M   'P 1'
#
loop_
_entity.id
_entity.type
_entity.pdbx_description
1 polymer ?
#
loop_
_entity_poly.entity_id
_entity_poly.type
_entity_poly.pdbx_seq_one_letter_code
_entity_poly.pdbx_strand_id
1 'polypeptide(L)'
;MSFKHINADDRSVIATLINEQRTNSYIARRLGVNRSTISRELKRNQLKSRLKSKSLLKPSILDIDCRHYRGNGLAQNKYEVTKNYTEQLTVIAQYNRFYVAKEATRKSKIRRTLANQQRICLVHNSNSWLETYVRYHLTKDQWSPDQMSGDLKYNYGIVIYPQTIYDYIYLSSDKKYLVKHLRHGGNPYRHKRGTNARIKARATNLPSIHERDQIIEYRTRIGDLEGDTIVGLDKKDRILTHVDRSSGECNLGLVLNYNASKIALLTMQTIQQKPGVIHTITYDRGNEFAEYQFLEVRANTKIYFADAYCSNQRGSNENLNGLVRQYFPKRSDFKNITPRQVKLVEIKLNNRPRKRYNYRTPIQQRQYLLAREKLVNVAIRDRI
;
A
#
# COMPACT_ATOMS: atom_id res chain seq x y z
N MET A 1 11.48 5.00 -24.17
CA MET A 1 12.51 6.08 -24.16
C MET A 1 13.31 5.96 -22.88
N SER A 2 14.62 5.81 -23.00
CA SER A 2 15.54 5.75 -21.84
C SER A 2 15.53 7.10 -21.12
N PHE A 3 15.41 7.09 -19.79
CA PHE A 3 15.41 8.30 -18.97
C PHE A 3 16.86 8.81 -18.82
N LYS A 4 17.17 9.95 -19.44
CA LYS A 4 18.50 10.58 -19.33
C LYS A 4 18.52 11.57 -18.16
N HIS A 5 19.46 11.39 -17.23
CA HIS A 5 19.73 12.36 -16.17
C HIS A 5 20.65 13.48 -16.68
N ILE A 6 20.37 14.73 -16.28
CA ILE A 6 21.22 15.87 -16.58
C ILE A 6 22.51 15.77 -15.75
N ASN A 7 23.65 15.69 -16.42
CA ASN A 7 24.98 15.65 -15.86
C ASN A 7 25.62 17.06 -15.77
N ALA A 8 26.90 17.17 -15.43
CA ALA A 8 27.60 18.45 -15.29
C ALA A 8 27.79 19.15 -16.65
N ASP A 9 28.11 18.37 -17.70
CA ASP A 9 28.31 18.86 -19.05
C ASP A 9 27.01 19.38 -19.66
N ASP A 10 25.93 18.60 -19.48
CA ASP A 10 24.59 19.04 -19.89
C ASP A 10 24.21 20.38 -19.22
N ARG A 11 24.65 20.61 -17.96
CA ARG A 11 24.41 21.88 -17.25
C ARG A 11 25.19 23.03 -17.82
N SER A 12 26.41 22.76 -18.29
CA SER A 12 27.21 23.78 -18.98
C SER A 12 26.53 24.20 -20.29
N VAL A 13 26.07 23.25 -21.07
CA VAL A 13 25.30 23.53 -22.30
C VAL A 13 24.01 24.30 -22.00
N ILE A 14 23.27 23.92 -20.92
CA ILE A 14 22.09 24.66 -20.49
C ILE A 14 22.45 26.13 -20.17
N ALA A 15 23.50 26.36 -19.43
CA ALA A 15 23.93 27.72 -19.08
C ALA A 15 24.23 28.57 -20.31
N THR A 16 25.01 28.03 -21.27
CA THR A 16 25.33 28.72 -22.53
C THR A 16 24.05 29.05 -23.32
N LEU A 17 23.17 28.08 -23.51
CA LEU A 17 21.95 28.26 -24.29
C LEU A 17 20.93 29.21 -23.63
N ILE A 18 20.96 29.30 -22.30
CA ILE A 18 20.15 30.30 -21.57
C ILE A 18 20.72 31.70 -21.79
N ASN A 19 22.03 31.86 -21.74
CA ASN A 19 22.70 33.15 -22.03
C ASN A 19 22.44 33.58 -23.46
N GLU A 20 22.33 32.65 -24.40
CA GLU A 20 21.88 32.89 -25.78
C GLU A 20 20.36 33.08 -25.92
N GLN A 21 19.64 33.16 -24.82
CA GLN A 21 18.20 33.39 -24.76
C GLN A 21 17.34 32.30 -25.48
N ARG A 22 17.86 31.09 -25.61
CA ARG A 22 17.18 30.00 -26.26
C ARG A 22 15.98 29.50 -25.39
N THR A 23 14.92 29.05 -26.04
CA THR A 23 13.74 28.53 -25.36
C THR A 23 14.00 27.17 -24.71
N ASN A 24 13.23 26.81 -23.68
CA ASN A 24 13.32 25.48 -23.05
C ASN A 24 13.10 24.33 -24.03
N SER A 25 12.29 24.54 -25.06
CA SER A 25 12.04 23.55 -26.11
C SER A 25 13.25 23.35 -27.00
N TYR A 26 14.00 24.42 -27.32
CA TYR A 26 15.23 24.34 -28.05
C TYR A 26 16.32 23.61 -27.25
N ILE A 27 16.51 23.98 -25.99
CA ILE A 27 17.47 23.36 -25.06
C ILE A 27 17.17 21.86 -24.93
N ALA A 28 15.91 21.50 -24.75
CA ALA A 28 15.48 20.11 -24.61
C ALA A 28 15.81 19.29 -25.87
N ARG A 29 15.54 19.81 -27.07
CA ARG A 29 15.91 19.16 -28.34
C ARG A 29 17.41 18.98 -28.47
N ARG A 30 18.20 20.02 -28.15
CA ARG A 30 19.66 19.98 -28.25
C ARG A 30 20.29 18.92 -27.33
N LEU A 31 19.71 18.69 -26.14
CA LEU A 31 20.20 17.71 -25.16
C LEU A 31 19.52 16.31 -25.27
N GLY A 32 18.57 16.15 -26.18
CA GLY A 32 17.84 14.89 -26.34
C GLY A 32 16.98 14.54 -25.12
N VAL A 33 16.41 15.53 -24.41
CA VAL A 33 15.59 15.35 -23.21
C VAL A 33 14.22 15.99 -23.38
N ASN A 34 13.27 15.63 -22.50
CA ASN A 34 11.95 16.25 -22.53
C ASN A 34 12.00 17.71 -22.06
N ARG A 35 11.17 18.58 -22.62
CA ARG A 35 11.03 19.99 -22.21
C ARG A 35 10.77 20.13 -20.72
N SER A 36 9.95 19.22 -20.13
CA SER A 36 9.65 19.21 -18.69
C SER A 36 10.90 18.95 -17.83
N THR A 37 11.89 18.23 -18.36
CA THR A 37 13.17 17.98 -17.66
C THR A 37 13.97 19.27 -17.54
N ILE A 38 14.07 20.07 -18.61
CA ILE A 38 14.71 21.39 -18.57
C ILE A 38 13.96 22.33 -17.64
N SER A 39 12.64 22.38 -17.72
CA SER A 39 11.83 23.23 -16.83
C SER A 39 12.04 22.88 -15.35
N ARG A 40 12.10 21.59 -15.00
CA ARG A 40 12.38 21.14 -13.61
C ARG A 40 13.82 21.45 -13.17
N GLU A 41 14.80 21.28 -14.06
CA GLU A 41 16.21 21.60 -13.79
C GLU A 41 16.37 23.10 -13.47
N LEU A 42 15.78 23.97 -14.28
CA LEU A 42 15.81 25.40 -14.05
C LEU A 42 15.10 25.77 -12.74
N LYS A 43 13.89 25.27 -12.51
CA LYS A 43 13.14 25.53 -11.27
C LYS A 43 13.92 25.13 -10.01
N ARG A 44 14.70 24.04 -10.06
CA ARG A 44 15.44 23.50 -8.92
C ARG A 44 16.79 24.19 -8.69
N ASN A 45 17.42 24.66 -9.74
CA ASN A 45 18.84 25.03 -9.72
C ASN A 45 19.11 26.49 -10.08
N GLN A 46 18.12 27.21 -10.57
CA GLN A 46 18.23 28.63 -10.87
C GLN A 46 18.63 29.43 -9.61
N LEU A 47 19.45 30.44 -9.78
CA LEU A 47 19.78 31.38 -8.71
C LEU A 47 18.56 32.29 -8.49
N LYS A 48 18.19 32.48 -7.22
CA LYS A 48 17.22 33.48 -6.82
C LYS A 48 17.96 34.79 -6.62
N SER A 49 17.68 35.77 -7.47
CA SER A 49 18.16 37.14 -7.23
C SER A 49 17.12 37.92 -6.46
N ARG A 50 17.54 38.71 -5.50
CA ARG A 50 16.68 39.51 -4.64
C ARG A 50 16.89 40.98 -4.98
N LEU A 51 15.86 41.61 -5.57
CA LEU A 51 15.81 43.07 -5.64
C LEU A 51 15.50 43.59 -4.22
N LYS A 52 16.49 44.17 -3.56
CA LYS A 52 16.26 44.96 -2.36
C LYS A 52 15.72 46.33 -2.79
N SER A 53 14.43 46.54 -2.53
CA SER A 53 13.71 47.75 -2.94
C SER A 53 14.15 49.05 -2.28
N LYS A 54 15.29 49.16 -1.60
CA LYS A 54 15.73 50.33 -0.82
C LYS A 54 17.20 50.69 -0.85
N SER A 55 18.00 50.22 -1.75
CA SER A 55 19.29 50.87 -1.99
C SER A 55 19.36 51.32 -3.43
N LEU A 56 18.73 52.38 -3.66
CA LEU A 56 19.05 53.27 -4.75
C LEU A 56 20.55 53.53 -4.69
N LEU A 57 21.24 53.45 -5.81
CA LEU A 57 22.52 54.07 -6.02
C LEU A 57 23.72 53.18 -5.78
N LYS A 58 23.91 52.20 -6.60
CA LYS A 58 25.23 52.06 -7.31
C LYS A 58 25.11 50.90 -8.32
N PRO A 59 25.50 51.09 -9.57
CA PRO A 59 25.31 50.10 -10.63
C PRO A 59 26.19 48.86 -10.54
N SER A 60 26.99 48.72 -9.50
CA SER A 60 28.00 47.67 -9.42
C SER A 60 27.59 46.42 -8.60
N ILE A 61 26.44 46.44 -7.98
CA ILE A 61 26.00 45.30 -7.16
C ILE A 61 24.53 45.03 -7.41
N LEU A 62 24.27 44.17 -8.35
CA LEU A 62 22.93 43.71 -8.68
C LEU A 62 22.60 42.47 -7.85
N ASP A 63 22.06 42.69 -6.65
CA ASP A 63 21.35 41.66 -5.91
C ASP A 63 19.85 41.70 -6.36
N ILE A 64 19.54 40.94 -7.36
CA ILE A 64 18.17 40.84 -7.88
C ILE A 64 17.49 39.58 -7.29
N ASP A 65 16.49 39.75 -6.42
CA ASP A 65 15.67 38.66 -5.91
C ASP A 65 14.43 38.45 -6.78
N CYS A 66 14.45 37.41 -7.60
CA CYS A 66 13.31 37.01 -8.42
C CYS A 66 12.46 35.95 -7.72
N ARG A 67 11.75 36.31 -6.65
CA ARG A 67 10.89 35.36 -5.91
C ARG A 67 9.68 34.86 -6.67
N HIS A 68 9.30 35.52 -7.75
CA HIS A 68 8.04 35.24 -8.46
C HIS A 68 8.27 34.74 -9.88
N TYR A 69 9.08 33.70 -10.02
CA TYR A 69 9.17 33.03 -11.29
C TYR A 69 8.17 31.89 -11.36
N ARG A 70 6.90 32.21 -11.60
CA ARG A 70 5.91 31.27 -12.08
C ARG A 70 5.82 31.43 -13.59
N GLY A 71 6.21 30.47 -14.33
CA GLY A 71 5.85 30.51 -15.70
C GLY A 71 6.68 29.69 -16.67
N ASN A 72 6.00 29.23 -17.63
CA ASN A 72 6.48 28.54 -18.80
C ASN A 72 7.19 29.54 -19.69
N GLY A 73 8.48 29.58 -19.70
CA GLY A 73 9.16 30.40 -20.66
C GLY A 73 9.69 31.71 -20.09
N LEU A 74 9.85 32.66 -20.91
CA LEU A 74 10.33 34.01 -20.62
C LEU A 74 9.33 34.74 -19.69
N ALA A 75 9.66 34.91 -18.41
CA ALA A 75 8.87 35.78 -17.57
C ALA A 75 9.13 37.22 -18.00
N GLN A 76 8.13 37.83 -18.54
CA GLN A 76 8.08 39.27 -18.69
C GLN A 76 7.65 39.88 -17.37
N ASN A 77 8.56 40.06 -16.44
CA ASN A 77 8.30 40.92 -15.30
C ASN A 77 8.54 42.36 -15.74
N LYS A 78 7.46 43.05 -16.05
CA LYS A 78 7.49 44.50 -16.15
C LYS A 78 7.63 45.08 -14.74
N TYR A 79 8.84 45.40 -14.35
CA TYR A 79 9.03 46.29 -13.22
C TYR A 79 8.86 47.70 -13.74
N GLU A 80 7.86 48.40 -13.29
CA GLU A 80 7.78 49.84 -13.40
C GLU A 80 8.89 50.45 -12.53
N VAL A 81 10.04 50.61 -13.12
CA VAL A 81 11.12 51.41 -12.55
C VAL A 81 10.92 52.84 -13.04
N THR A 82 10.86 53.77 -12.10
CA THR A 82 10.70 55.18 -12.38
C THR A 82 11.62 55.65 -13.52
N LYS A 83 11.05 56.50 -14.37
CA LYS A 83 11.50 56.90 -15.72
C LYS A 83 12.97 57.24 -15.96
N ASN A 84 13.81 57.31 -14.94
CA ASN A 84 15.20 57.79 -15.05
C ASN A 84 16.31 56.72 -14.96
N TYR A 85 15.96 55.42 -14.84
CA TYR A 85 16.97 54.33 -14.77
C TYR A 85 16.76 53.21 -15.79
N THR A 86 16.44 53.51 -16.93
CA THR A 86 15.37 52.84 -17.58
C THR A 86 15.79 51.71 -18.52
N GLU A 87 16.75 51.87 -19.34
CA GLU A 87 16.96 50.83 -20.39
C GLU A 87 17.81 49.64 -19.91
N GLN A 88 18.82 49.91 -19.12
CA GLN A 88 19.73 48.83 -18.70
C GLN A 88 19.10 47.91 -17.64
N LEU A 89 18.33 48.44 -16.67
CA LEU A 89 17.66 47.65 -15.68
C LEU A 89 16.42 46.93 -16.25
N THR A 90 15.76 47.52 -17.23
CA THR A 90 14.65 46.89 -17.93
C THR A 90 15.13 45.73 -18.79
N VAL A 91 16.29 45.86 -19.44
CA VAL A 91 16.93 44.78 -20.18
C VAL A 91 17.35 43.65 -19.25
N ILE A 92 17.95 43.96 -18.09
CA ILE A 92 18.35 42.96 -17.09
C ILE A 92 17.13 42.27 -16.48
N ALA A 93 16.03 42.97 -16.21
CA ALA A 93 14.81 42.37 -15.70
C ALA A 93 14.10 41.49 -16.73
N GLN A 94 14.18 41.79 -18.02
CA GLN A 94 13.63 40.95 -19.09
C GLN A 94 14.33 39.59 -19.25
N TYR A 95 15.60 39.46 -18.81
CA TYR A 95 16.46 38.29 -19.07
C TYR A 95 16.85 37.48 -17.82
N ASN A 96 16.11 37.63 -16.74
CA ASN A 96 16.45 37.04 -15.44
C ASN A 96 16.35 35.50 -15.37
N ARG A 97 17.13 34.82 -16.22
CA ARG A 97 17.45 33.42 -16.03
C ARG A 97 18.91 33.30 -15.61
N PHE A 98 19.18 33.57 -14.35
CA PHE A 98 20.53 33.29 -13.84
C PHE A 98 20.67 31.80 -13.56
N TYR A 99 21.26 31.09 -14.48
CA TYR A 99 21.62 29.69 -14.34
C TYR A 99 23.11 29.50 -14.45
N VAL A 100 23.75 29.20 -13.32
CA VAL A 100 25.20 28.94 -13.26
C VAL A 100 25.42 27.44 -13.13
N ALA A 101 26.03 26.82 -14.13
CA ALA A 101 26.25 25.38 -14.21
C ALA A 101 26.98 24.81 -12.98
N LYS A 102 28.04 25.52 -12.51
CA LYS A 102 28.79 25.13 -11.30
C LYS A 102 27.90 25.08 -10.05
N GLU A 103 27.10 26.11 -9.84
CA GLU A 103 26.14 26.16 -8.71
C GLU A 103 25.01 25.14 -8.84
N ALA A 104 24.48 24.94 -10.02
CA ALA A 104 23.48 23.92 -10.28
C ALA A 104 24.03 22.52 -9.98
N THR A 105 25.27 22.26 -10.36
CA THR A 105 25.97 21.01 -10.05
C THR A 105 26.20 20.86 -8.54
N ARG A 106 26.67 21.91 -7.86
CA ARG A 106 26.86 21.94 -6.41
C ARG A 106 25.53 21.64 -5.67
N LYS A 107 24.45 22.35 -6.01
CA LYS A 107 23.11 22.15 -5.45
C LYS A 107 22.58 20.73 -5.69
N SER A 108 22.84 20.19 -6.87
CA SER A 108 22.45 18.80 -7.21
C SER A 108 23.21 17.77 -6.37
N LYS A 109 24.53 17.95 -6.19
CA LYS A 109 25.35 17.10 -5.32
C LYS A 109 24.89 17.16 -3.87
N ILE A 110 24.66 18.36 -3.31
CA ILE A 110 24.19 18.54 -1.93
C ILE A 110 22.85 17.82 -1.73
N ARG A 111 21.87 18.01 -2.63
CA ARG A 111 20.57 17.31 -2.52
C ARG A 111 20.73 15.79 -2.59
N ARG A 112 21.63 15.29 -3.43
CA ARG A 112 21.92 13.86 -3.52
C ARG A 112 22.56 13.33 -2.23
N THR A 113 23.48 14.08 -1.65
CA THR A 113 24.12 13.73 -0.37
C THR A 113 23.10 13.73 0.75
N LEU A 114 22.25 14.76 0.88
CA LEU A 114 21.20 14.83 1.90
C LEU A 114 20.18 13.71 1.73
N ALA A 115 19.74 13.42 0.50
CA ALA A 115 18.85 12.32 0.23
C ALA A 115 19.46 10.96 0.58
N ASN A 116 20.77 10.78 0.37
CA ASN A 116 21.47 9.55 0.75
C ASN A 116 21.67 9.44 2.26
N GLN A 117 21.95 10.54 2.96
CA GLN A 117 22.07 10.56 4.43
C GLN A 117 20.75 10.19 5.14
N GLN A 118 19.60 10.56 4.54
CA GLN A 118 18.27 10.19 5.05
C GLN A 118 17.86 8.77 4.67
N ARG A 119 18.65 8.10 3.83
CA ARG A 119 18.30 6.77 3.33
C ARG A 119 18.73 5.73 4.35
N ILE A 120 17.75 5.08 4.97
CA ILE A 120 18.01 3.94 5.84
C ILE A 120 18.55 2.80 4.98
N CYS A 121 19.80 2.38 5.23
CA CYS A 121 20.43 1.26 4.54
C CYS A 121 20.53 0.07 5.52
N LEU A 122 19.74 -0.96 5.29
CA LEU A 122 19.77 -2.18 6.10
C LEU A 122 20.99 -3.06 5.84
N VAL A 123 21.56 -2.97 4.64
CA VAL A 123 22.67 -3.87 4.21
C VAL A 123 23.97 -3.59 4.93
N HIS A 124 24.18 -2.33 5.36
CA HIS A 124 25.44 -1.90 6.00
C HIS A 124 25.35 -1.75 7.52
N ASN A 125 24.17 -1.92 8.10
CA ASN A 125 23.92 -1.87 9.55
C ASN A 125 23.56 -3.26 10.08
N SER A 126 24.49 -4.20 9.97
CA SER A 126 24.33 -5.53 10.58
C SER A 126 24.13 -5.40 12.09
N ASN A 127 23.19 -6.19 12.64
CA ASN A 127 22.78 -6.21 14.04
C ASN A 127 22.03 -4.96 14.55
N SER A 128 21.48 -4.13 13.68
CA SER A 128 20.57 -3.08 14.10
C SER A 128 19.22 -3.66 14.56
N TRP A 129 18.54 -2.94 15.49
CA TRP A 129 17.15 -3.27 15.85
C TRP A 129 16.26 -3.45 14.61
N LEU A 130 16.43 -2.60 13.61
CA LEU A 130 15.64 -2.62 12.38
C LEU A 130 15.90 -3.89 11.55
N GLU A 131 17.13 -4.37 11.50
CA GLU A 131 17.45 -5.65 10.85
C GLU A 131 16.78 -6.81 11.60
N THR A 132 16.91 -6.84 12.93
CA THR A 132 16.26 -7.84 13.78
C THR A 132 14.75 -7.85 13.59
N TYR A 133 14.13 -6.67 13.55
CA TYR A 133 12.70 -6.50 13.27
C TYR A 133 12.32 -7.11 11.91
N VAL A 134 13.04 -6.74 10.84
CA VAL A 134 12.77 -7.24 9.48
C VAL A 134 12.94 -8.76 9.42
N ARG A 135 14.01 -9.29 9.96
CA ARG A 135 14.26 -10.76 9.99
C ARG A 135 13.18 -11.50 10.76
N TYR A 136 12.79 -11.00 11.92
CA TYR A 136 11.77 -11.63 12.75
C TYR A 136 10.42 -11.68 12.02
N HIS A 137 9.91 -10.55 11.57
CA HIS A 137 8.60 -10.49 10.93
C HIS A 137 8.56 -11.20 9.57
N LEU A 138 9.67 -11.20 8.83
CA LEU A 138 9.77 -11.99 7.60
C LEU A 138 9.72 -13.49 7.89
N THR A 139 10.52 -13.99 8.83
CA THR A 139 10.73 -15.44 9.03
C THR A 139 9.70 -16.07 9.97
N LYS A 140 9.27 -15.37 11.02
CA LYS A 140 8.33 -15.87 12.02
C LYS A 140 6.87 -15.54 11.71
N ASP A 141 6.61 -14.33 11.22
CA ASP A 141 5.24 -13.86 10.95
C ASP A 141 4.91 -13.83 9.46
N GLN A 142 5.89 -14.12 8.60
CA GLN A 142 5.76 -14.17 7.14
C GLN A 142 5.15 -12.87 6.55
N TRP A 143 5.50 -11.72 7.16
CA TRP A 143 5.06 -10.43 6.63
C TRP A 143 5.79 -10.10 5.33
N SER A 144 5.11 -9.39 4.44
CA SER A 144 5.74 -8.86 3.23
C SER A 144 6.53 -7.58 3.54
N PRO A 145 7.52 -7.22 2.73
CA PRO A 145 8.23 -5.94 2.84
C PRO A 145 7.31 -4.71 2.87
N ASP A 146 6.21 -4.73 2.12
CA ASP A 146 5.19 -3.66 2.14
C ASP A 146 4.49 -3.57 3.51
N GLN A 147 4.18 -4.71 4.14
CA GLN A 147 3.56 -4.75 5.46
C GLN A 147 4.51 -4.27 6.56
N MET A 148 5.78 -4.68 6.53
CA MET A 148 6.79 -4.22 7.47
C MET A 148 7.05 -2.72 7.33
N SER A 149 7.16 -2.21 6.11
CA SER A 149 7.29 -0.77 5.84
C SER A 149 6.12 0.04 6.40
N GLY A 150 4.91 -0.45 6.21
CA GLY A 150 3.71 0.22 6.69
C GLY A 150 3.57 0.18 8.21
N ASP A 151 3.89 -0.94 8.83
CA ASP A 151 3.88 -1.10 10.30
C ASP A 151 4.94 -0.21 10.98
N LEU A 152 6.15 -0.17 10.44
CA LEU A 152 7.21 0.71 10.91
C LEU A 152 6.79 2.19 10.89
N LYS A 153 6.11 2.59 9.81
CA LYS A 153 5.57 3.95 9.72
C LYS A 153 4.43 4.18 10.70
N TYR A 154 3.50 3.24 10.82
CA TYR A 154 2.29 3.39 11.64
C TYR A 154 2.57 3.33 13.14
N ASN A 155 3.34 2.34 13.60
CA ASN A 155 3.57 2.08 15.01
C ASN A 155 4.84 2.74 15.57
N TYR A 156 5.87 2.95 14.75
CA TYR A 156 7.18 3.45 15.19
C TYR A 156 7.58 4.80 14.60
N GLY A 157 6.79 5.36 13.67
CA GLY A 157 7.14 6.61 12.98
C GLY A 157 8.35 6.49 12.02
N ILE A 158 8.84 5.27 11.79
CA ILE A 158 10.02 5.01 10.96
C ILE A 158 9.60 4.85 9.51
N VAL A 159 10.10 5.74 8.64
CA VAL A 159 9.80 5.69 7.21
C VAL A 159 10.89 4.94 6.46
N ILE A 160 10.58 3.75 6.01
CA ILE A 160 11.42 2.92 5.15
C ILE A 160 10.61 2.44 3.94
N TYR A 161 11.22 2.42 2.77
CA TYR A 161 10.52 1.95 1.57
C TYR A 161 10.57 0.42 1.47
N PRO A 162 9.50 -0.24 0.97
CA PRO A 162 9.50 -1.70 0.76
C PRO A 162 10.69 -2.18 -0.07
N GLN A 163 11.14 -1.38 -1.05
CA GLN A 163 12.31 -1.70 -1.87
C GLN A 163 13.59 -1.85 -1.04
N THR A 164 13.79 -1.02 -0.03
CA THR A 164 14.98 -1.12 0.85
C THR A 164 14.98 -2.45 1.61
N ILE A 165 13.80 -2.95 2.00
CA ILE A 165 13.67 -4.26 2.64
C ILE A 165 13.91 -5.39 1.62
N TYR A 166 13.40 -5.25 0.38
CA TYR A 166 13.72 -6.20 -0.69
C TYR A 166 15.22 -6.22 -1.00
N ASP A 167 15.86 -5.04 -1.10
CA ASP A 167 17.30 -4.94 -1.34
C ASP A 167 18.08 -5.66 -0.23
N TYR A 168 17.69 -5.48 1.03
CA TYR A 168 18.27 -6.24 2.15
C TYR A 168 18.11 -7.76 1.96
N ILE A 169 16.92 -8.25 1.65
CA ILE A 169 16.65 -9.68 1.46
C ILE A 169 17.49 -10.26 0.31
N TYR A 170 17.61 -9.54 -0.80
CA TYR A 170 18.30 -10.05 -2.00
C TYR A 170 19.81 -9.84 -1.98
N LEU A 171 20.34 -8.89 -1.21
CA LEU A 171 21.76 -8.59 -1.08
C LEU A 171 22.41 -9.23 0.16
N SER A 172 21.61 -9.76 1.10
CA SER A 172 22.10 -10.43 2.29
C SER A 172 22.87 -11.72 1.94
N SER A 173 23.87 -12.05 2.76
CA SER A 173 24.55 -13.35 2.74
C SER A 173 23.56 -14.52 2.89
N ASP A 174 22.48 -14.31 3.65
CA ASP A 174 21.42 -15.29 3.93
C ASP A 174 20.29 -15.28 2.89
N LYS A 175 20.50 -14.70 1.71
CA LYS A 175 19.49 -14.56 0.66
C LYS A 175 18.69 -15.83 0.41
N LYS A 176 19.34 -16.98 0.29
CA LYS A 176 18.67 -18.26 0.02
C LYS A 176 17.65 -18.63 1.11
N TYR A 177 17.95 -18.27 2.36
CA TYR A 177 17.06 -18.48 3.50
C TYR A 177 15.92 -17.46 3.52
N LEU A 178 16.23 -16.18 3.41
CA LEU A 178 15.26 -15.10 3.54
C LEU A 178 14.21 -15.11 2.42
N VAL A 179 14.62 -15.35 1.18
CA VAL A 179 13.73 -15.40 0.00
C VAL A 179 12.64 -16.46 0.12
N LYS A 180 12.92 -17.61 0.78
CA LYS A 180 11.92 -18.67 1.00
C LYS A 180 10.70 -18.19 1.82
N HIS A 181 10.88 -17.17 2.67
CA HIS A 181 9.84 -16.61 3.52
C HIS A 181 8.99 -15.55 2.82
N LEU A 182 9.38 -15.10 1.63
CA LEU A 182 8.51 -14.26 0.79
C LEU A 182 7.29 -15.06 0.33
N ARG A 183 6.14 -14.38 0.17
CA ARG A 183 4.84 -15.01 -0.17
C ARG A 183 4.90 -16.00 -1.35
N HIS A 184 5.78 -15.76 -2.30
CA HIS A 184 5.95 -16.60 -3.49
C HIS A 184 7.32 -17.30 -3.54
N GLY A 185 8.08 -17.31 -2.44
CA GLY A 185 9.40 -17.92 -2.38
C GLY A 185 10.38 -17.35 -3.42
N GLY A 186 10.21 -16.07 -3.80
CA GLY A 186 11.00 -15.43 -4.86
C GLY A 186 10.54 -15.74 -6.29
N ASN A 187 9.55 -16.60 -6.48
CA ASN A 187 9.02 -16.90 -7.80
C ASN A 187 8.09 -15.77 -8.30
N PRO A 188 8.11 -15.44 -9.60
CA PRO A 188 7.19 -14.46 -10.16
C PRO A 188 5.73 -14.93 -10.01
N TYR A 189 4.84 -13.98 -9.70
CA TYR A 189 3.41 -14.26 -9.65
C TYR A 189 2.91 -14.64 -11.06
N ARG A 190 2.40 -15.87 -11.20
CA ARG A 190 1.75 -16.32 -12.43
C ARG A 190 0.25 -16.11 -12.31
N HIS A 191 -0.33 -15.22 -13.12
CA HIS A 191 -1.77 -15.13 -13.28
C HIS A 191 -2.29 -16.48 -13.80
N LYS A 192 -3.19 -17.09 -13.05
CA LYS A 192 -3.94 -18.22 -13.58
C LYS A 192 -4.85 -17.71 -14.72
N ARG A 193 -4.68 -18.23 -15.92
CA ARG A 193 -5.69 -18.03 -16.98
C ARG A 193 -6.97 -18.69 -16.51
N GLY A 194 -8.07 -17.92 -16.39
CA GLY A 194 -9.37 -18.45 -16.04
C GLY A 194 -9.81 -19.47 -17.11
N THR A 195 -10.16 -20.66 -16.67
CA THR A 195 -10.88 -21.61 -17.52
C THR A 195 -12.32 -21.15 -17.63
N ASN A 196 -12.76 -20.78 -18.83
CA ASN A 196 -14.15 -20.41 -19.14
C ASN A 196 -15.07 -21.63 -19.14
N ALA A 197 -15.06 -22.44 -18.11
CA ALA A 197 -16.02 -23.52 -17.93
C ALA A 197 -17.34 -22.93 -17.40
N ARG A 198 -18.23 -22.48 -18.28
CA ARG A 198 -19.62 -22.20 -17.97
C ARG A 198 -20.35 -23.53 -17.76
N ILE A 199 -20.24 -24.11 -16.58
CA ILE A 199 -21.14 -25.19 -16.16
C ILE A 199 -22.42 -24.50 -15.66
N LYS A 200 -23.58 -24.82 -16.27
CA LYS A 200 -24.88 -24.36 -15.82
C LYS A 200 -25.07 -24.80 -14.36
N ALA A 201 -25.11 -23.83 -13.46
CA ALA A 201 -25.44 -24.12 -12.06
C ALA A 201 -26.87 -24.68 -11.98
N ARG A 202 -27.06 -25.82 -11.28
CA ARG A 202 -28.39 -26.29 -10.92
C ARG A 202 -29.06 -25.23 -10.04
N ALA A 203 -30.33 -24.92 -10.35
CA ALA A 203 -31.12 -24.08 -9.48
C ALA A 203 -31.26 -24.80 -8.11
N THR A 204 -30.79 -24.12 -7.05
CA THR A 204 -30.90 -24.60 -5.68
C THR A 204 -31.74 -23.59 -4.89
N ASN A 205 -32.63 -24.07 -4.02
CA ASN A 205 -33.43 -23.22 -3.12
C ASN A 205 -32.57 -22.66 -1.96
N LEU A 206 -31.32 -22.30 -2.21
CA LEU A 206 -30.44 -21.70 -1.20
C LEU A 206 -30.59 -20.17 -1.21
N PRO A 207 -30.58 -19.51 -0.04
CA PRO A 207 -30.60 -18.05 0.05
C PRO A 207 -29.47 -17.41 -0.81
N SER A 208 -29.88 -16.55 -1.74
CA SER A 208 -28.97 -16.02 -2.73
C SER A 208 -28.12 -14.85 -2.18
N ILE A 209 -26.88 -14.73 -2.61
CA ILE A 209 -26.05 -13.56 -2.33
C ILE A 209 -26.68 -12.24 -2.81
N HIS A 210 -27.58 -12.31 -3.82
CA HIS A 210 -28.29 -11.15 -4.36
C HIS A 210 -29.40 -10.63 -3.44
N GLU A 211 -29.79 -11.42 -2.42
CA GLU A 211 -30.76 -11.02 -1.39
C GLU A 211 -30.10 -10.28 -0.23
N ARG A 212 -28.77 -10.10 -0.27
CA ARG A 212 -28.05 -9.39 0.80
C ARG A 212 -28.38 -7.90 0.83
N ASP A 213 -28.54 -7.39 2.05
CA ASP A 213 -28.65 -5.95 2.26
C ASP A 213 -27.42 -5.20 1.73
N GLN A 214 -27.64 -4.04 1.14
CA GLN A 214 -26.58 -3.22 0.55
C GLN A 214 -25.50 -2.79 1.57
N ILE A 215 -25.87 -2.69 2.86
CA ILE A 215 -24.93 -2.36 3.95
C ILE A 215 -23.77 -3.37 4.03
N ILE A 216 -24.02 -4.64 3.66
CA ILE A 216 -23.01 -5.70 3.66
C ILE A 216 -21.92 -5.41 2.61
N GLU A 217 -22.30 -4.80 1.48
CA GLU A 217 -21.38 -4.46 0.40
C GLU A 217 -20.49 -3.27 0.76
N TYR A 218 -20.97 -2.32 1.55
CA TYR A 218 -20.21 -1.18 2.02
C TYR A 218 -19.08 -1.54 2.99
N ARG A 219 -19.10 -2.75 3.59
CA ARG A 219 -18.08 -3.23 4.52
C ARG A 219 -17.82 -2.26 5.69
N THR A 220 -18.86 -1.62 6.17
CA THR A 220 -18.78 -0.62 7.24
C THR A 220 -19.18 -1.19 8.60
N ARG A 221 -19.96 -2.26 8.61
CA ARG A 221 -20.46 -2.95 9.79
C ARG A 221 -19.60 -4.17 10.12
N ILE A 222 -19.31 -4.38 11.40
CA ILE A 222 -18.69 -5.61 11.91
C ILE A 222 -19.76 -6.70 11.98
N GLY A 223 -19.36 -7.96 11.77
CA GLY A 223 -20.25 -9.12 11.91
C GLY A 223 -20.83 -9.64 10.61
N ASP A 224 -20.42 -9.10 9.47
CA ASP A 224 -20.71 -9.67 8.16
C ASP A 224 -19.52 -10.53 7.70
N LEU A 225 -19.68 -11.86 7.78
CA LEU A 225 -18.59 -12.81 7.53
C LEU A 225 -18.64 -13.41 6.12
N GLU A 226 -17.47 -13.77 5.61
CA GLU A 226 -17.32 -14.73 4.51
C GLU A 226 -16.72 -16.02 5.08
N GLY A 227 -17.31 -17.18 4.75
CA GLY A 227 -16.88 -18.49 5.23
C GLY A 227 -16.44 -19.42 4.10
N ASP A 228 -15.47 -20.32 4.38
CA ASP A 228 -14.97 -21.32 3.45
C ASP A 228 -14.26 -22.45 4.19
N THR A 229 -13.85 -23.49 3.47
CA THR A 229 -13.01 -24.56 4.01
C THR A 229 -11.75 -24.72 3.18
N ILE A 230 -10.63 -24.95 3.85
CA ILE A 230 -9.35 -25.30 3.23
C ILE A 230 -9.16 -26.80 3.36
N VAL A 231 -9.09 -27.49 2.22
CA VAL A 231 -9.02 -28.95 2.15
C VAL A 231 -7.58 -29.43 2.36
N GLY A 232 -7.38 -30.42 3.24
CA GLY A 232 -6.14 -31.14 3.46
C GLY A 232 -5.79 -32.15 2.36
N LEU A 233 -4.70 -32.91 2.56
CA LEU A 233 -4.19 -33.88 1.60
C LEU A 233 -5.19 -35.00 1.32
N ASP A 234 -5.79 -35.56 2.34
CA ASP A 234 -6.73 -36.69 2.28
C ASP A 234 -8.16 -36.30 1.89
N LYS A 235 -8.42 -34.99 1.71
CA LYS A 235 -9.72 -34.40 1.41
C LYS A 235 -10.79 -34.60 2.52
N LYS A 236 -10.49 -35.32 3.58
CA LYS A 236 -11.38 -35.55 4.73
C LYS A 236 -11.18 -34.53 5.83
N ASP A 237 -9.95 -34.04 5.99
CA ASP A 237 -9.62 -33.06 7.00
C ASP A 237 -9.62 -31.66 6.41
N ARG A 238 -10.16 -30.70 7.16
CA ARG A 238 -10.34 -29.34 6.69
C ARG A 238 -9.96 -28.32 7.76
N ILE A 239 -9.61 -27.12 7.32
CA ILE A 239 -9.58 -25.94 8.17
C ILE A 239 -10.73 -25.06 7.74
N LEU A 240 -11.70 -24.85 8.65
CA LEU A 240 -12.79 -23.90 8.50
C LEU A 240 -12.21 -22.49 8.64
N THR A 241 -12.60 -21.59 7.75
CA THR A 241 -12.16 -20.20 7.75
C THR A 241 -13.35 -19.27 7.73
N HIS A 242 -13.40 -18.31 8.63
CA HIS A 242 -14.32 -17.18 8.59
C HIS A 242 -13.51 -15.90 8.58
N VAL A 243 -13.93 -14.92 7.82
CA VAL A 243 -13.32 -13.58 7.81
C VAL A 243 -14.38 -12.49 7.83
N ASP A 244 -14.25 -11.56 8.73
CA ASP A 244 -15.08 -10.37 8.77
C ASP A 244 -14.74 -9.43 7.61
N ARG A 245 -15.76 -9.03 6.86
CA ARG A 245 -15.60 -8.24 5.62
C ARG A 245 -15.06 -6.83 5.87
N SER A 246 -15.40 -6.25 7.02
CA SER A 246 -15.05 -4.88 7.40
C SER A 246 -13.68 -4.76 8.07
N SER A 247 -13.42 -5.62 9.06
CA SER A 247 -12.17 -5.60 9.84
C SER A 247 -11.08 -6.50 9.27
N GLY A 248 -11.45 -7.54 8.50
CA GLY A 248 -10.55 -8.59 8.04
C GLY A 248 -10.08 -9.52 9.15
N GLU A 249 -10.66 -9.42 10.35
CA GLU A 249 -10.42 -10.38 11.43
C GLU A 249 -10.89 -11.77 11.02
N CYS A 250 -10.07 -12.76 11.24
CA CYS A 250 -10.39 -14.13 10.86
C CYS A 250 -10.51 -15.05 12.07
N ASN A 251 -11.27 -16.14 11.89
CA ASN A 251 -11.31 -17.30 12.75
C ASN A 251 -10.97 -18.51 11.94
N LEU A 252 -10.16 -19.39 12.53
CA LEU A 252 -9.72 -20.64 11.94
C LEU A 252 -10.08 -21.80 12.88
N GLY A 253 -10.63 -22.88 12.32
CA GLY A 253 -10.94 -24.07 13.08
C GLY A 253 -10.53 -25.34 12.34
N LEU A 254 -9.86 -26.28 13.05
CA LEU A 254 -9.49 -27.59 12.50
C LEU A 254 -10.69 -28.55 12.61
N VAL A 255 -11.04 -29.20 11.51
CA VAL A 255 -12.10 -30.21 11.44
C VAL A 255 -11.52 -31.48 10.86
N LEU A 256 -11.35 -32.50 11.70
CA LEU A 256 -10.91 -33.83 11.29
C LEU A 256 -12.11 -34.68 10.92
N ASN A 257 -12.00 -35.44 9.83
CA ASN A 257 -13.09 -36.25 9.28
C ASN A 257 -14.37 -35.44 9.19
N TYR A 258 -14.32 -34.40 8.34
CA TYR A 258 -15.41 -33.43 8.25
C TYR A 258 -16.75 -34.05 7.89
N ASN A 259 -17.81 -33.48 8.43
CA ASN A 259 -19.19 -33.56 7.96
C ASN A 259 -19.84 -32.19 8.18
N ALA A 260 -21.02 -31.96 7.61
CA ALA A 260 -21.74 -30.69 7.70
C ALA A 260 -22.04 -30.30 9.15
N SER A 261 -22.42 -31.23 10.00
CA SER A 261 -22.75 -30.98 11.40
C SER A 261 -21.52 -30.51 12.21
N LYS A 262 -20.36 -31.11 11.99
CA LYS A 262 -19.09 -30.63 12.64
C LYS A 262 -18.75 -29.22 12.22
N ILE A 263 -18.92 -28.88 10.94
CA ILE A 263 -18.71 -27.53 10.43
C ILE A 263 -19.68 -26.55 11.08
N ALA A 264 -20.95 -26.89 11.15
CA ALA A 264 -21.97 -26.06 11.78
C ALA A 264 -21.69 -25.84 13.28
N LEU A 265 -21.38 -26.91 14.03
CA LEU A 265 -21.01 -26.81 15.45
C LEU A 265 -19.81 -25.94 15.68
N LEU A 266 -18.74 -26.06 14.90
CA LEU A 266 -17.55 -25.25 15.02
C LEU A 266 -17.84 -23.78 14.63
N THR A 267 -18.68 -23.55 13.63
CA THR A 267 -19.16 -22.18 13.30
C THR A 267 -19.90 -21.59 14.49
N MET A 268 -20.80 -22.35 15.12
CA MET A 268 -21.55 -21.91 16.29
C MET A 268 -20.63 -21.52 17.45
N GLN A 269 -19.63 -22.37 17.76
CA GLN A 269 -18.61 -22.04 18.78
C GLN A 269 -17.86 -20.76 18.45
N THR A 270 -17.52 -20.55 17.16
CA THR A 270 -16.86 -19.33 16.70
C THR A 270 -17.74 -18.10 16.94
N ILE A 271 -19.04 -18.18 16.67
CA ILE A 271 -19.99 -17.08 16.89
C ILE A 271 -20.08 -16.76 18.37
N GLN A 272 -20.21 -17.78 19.21
CA GLN A 272 -20.36 -17.63 20.67
C GLN A 272 -19.13 -17.08 21.37
N GLN A 273 -17.93 -17.37 20.86
CA GLN A 273 -16.65 -16.89 21.43
C GLN A 273 -16.30 -15.45 21.06
N LYS A 274 -16.98 -14.86 20.07
CA LYS A 274 -16.67 -13.49 19.65
C LYS A 274 -17.54 -12.47 20.35
N PRO A 275 -16.92 -11.46 20.95
CA PRO A 275 -17.67 -10.32 21.42
C PRO A 275 -18.19 -9.52 20.22
N GLY A 276 -19.49 -9.49 20.04
CA GLY A 276 -20.17 -8.77 18.98
C GLY A 276 -21.24 -9.62 18.29
N VAL A 277 -22.17 -8.99 17.62
CA VAL A 277 -23.24 -9.67 16.90
C VAL A 277 -22.72 -10.05 15.52
N ILE A 278 -22.80 -11.35 15.19
CA ILE A 278 -22.60 -11.82 13.82
C ILE A 278 -23.95 -11.69 13.10
N HIS A 279 -24.02 -10.79 12.14
CA HIS A 279 -25.26 -10.50 11.40
C HIS A 279 -25.48 -11.46 10.24
N THR A 280 -24.43 -11.71 9.46
CA THR A 280 -24.54 -12.53 8.25
C THR A 280 -23.30 -13.38 8.01
N ILE A 281 -23.46 -14.52 7.36
CA ILE A 281 -22.34 -15.31 6.84
C ILE A 281 -22.62 -15.64 5.38
N THR A 282 -21.62 -15.44 4.51
CA THR A 282 -21.70 -15.81 3.10
C THR A 282 -20.79 -16.99 2.81
N TYR A 283 -21.37 -18.09 2.34
CA TYR A 283 -20.68 -19.31 1.95
C TYR A 283 -20.69 -19.53 0.43
N ASP A 284 -19.93 -20.52 -0.05
CA ASP A 284 -20.20 -21.10 -1.37
C ASP A 284 -21.26 -22.20 -1.27
N ARG A 285 -21.61 -22.76 -2.43
CA ARG A 285 -22.60 -23.83 -2.50
C ARG A 285 -21.98 -25.19 -2.21
N GLY A 286 -21.03 -25.28 -1.29
CA GLY A 286 -20.41 -26.53 -0.85
C GLY A 286 -21.35 -27.35 0.06
N ASN A 287 -21.36 -28.68 -0.12
CA ASN A 287 -22.14 -29.58 0.73
C ASN A 287 -21.76 -29.53 2.22
N GLU A 288 -20.55 -28.99 2.52
CA GLU A 288 -20.11 -28.79 3.90
C GLU A 288 -20.93 -27.76 4.67
N PHE A 289 -21.69 -26.92 4.00
CA PHE A 289 -22.54 -25.90 4.59
C PHE A 289 -24.04 -26.27 4.54
N ALA A 290 -24.35 -27.55 4.34
CA ALA A 290 -25.74 -28.03 4.25
C ALA A 290 -26.58 -27.77 5.51
N GLU A 291 -25.94 -27.71 6.69
CA GLU A 291 -26.60 -27.43 7.98
C GLU A 291 -26.78 -25.92 8.27
N TYR A 292 -26.86 -25.08 7.23
CA TYR A 292 -26.96 -23.63 7.38
C TYR A 292 -28.20 -23.18 8.12
N GLN A 293 -29.36 -23.88 7.95
CA GLN A 293 -30.60 -23.58 8.64
C GLN A 293 -30.47 -23.71 10.16
N PHE A 294 -29.68 -24.71 10.63
CA PHE A 294 -29.35 -24.85 12.04
C PHE A 294 -28.64 -23.59 12.57
N LEU A 295 -27.71 -23.03 11.80
CA LEU A 295 -27.01 -21.80 12.18
C LEU A 295 -27.93 -20.58 12.19
N GLU A 296 -28.85 -20.46 11.22
CA GLU A 296 -29.82 -19.37 11.16
C GLU A 296 -30.69 -19.31 12.40
N VAL A 297 -31.24 -20.47 12.77
CA VAL A 297 -32.16 -20.60 13.93
C VAL A 297 -31.41 -20.40 15.25
N ARG A 298 -30.25 -21.07 15.42
CA ARG A 298 -29.52 -21.09 16.71
C ARG A 298 -28.68 -19.88 16.98
N ALA A 299 -28.14 -19.25 15.93
CA ALA A 299 -27.25 -18.09 16.05
C ALA A 299 -27.95 -16.77 15.73
N ASN A 300 -29.20 -16.80 15.29
CA ASN A 300 -29.93 -15.63 14.79
C ASN A 300 -29.10 -14.87 13.73
N THR A 301 -28.49 -15.60 12.79
CA THR A 301 -27.55 -15.10 11.79
C THR A 301 -28.05 -15.47 10.40
N LYS A 302 -28.21 -14.51 9.51
CA LYS A 302 -28.64 -14.79 8.13
C LYS A 302 -27.49 -15.40 7.32
N ILE A 303 -27.81 -16.46 6.57
CA ILE A 303 -26.84 -17.15 5.71
C ILE A 303 -27.16 -16.86 4.25
N TYR A 304 -26.13 -16.58 3.46
CA TYR A 304 -26.21 -16.37 2.01
C TYR A 304 -25.22 -17.24 1.27
N PHE A 305 -25.54 -17.59 0.05
CA PHE A 305 -24.72 -18.42 -0.81
C PHE A 305 -24.30 -17.65 -2.06
N ALA A 306 -22.99 -17.64 -2.32
CA ALA A 306 -22.43 -17.06 -3.54
C ALA A 306 -22.90 -17.84 -4.78
N ASP A 307 -22.86 -17.19 -5.94
CA ASP A 307 -23.13 -17.87 -7.19
C ASP A 307 -22.04 -18.91 -7.49
N ALA A 308 -22.46 -19.98 -8.13
CA ALA A 308 -21.52 -21.02 -8.54
C ALA A 308 -20.42 -20.43 -9.43
N TYR A 309 -19.16 -20.79 -9.14
CA TYR A 309 -17.97 -20.33 -9.88
C TYR A 309 -17.67 -18.81 -9.81
N CYS A 310 -18.35 -18.08 -8.95
CA CYS A 310 -18.14 -16.64 -8.75
C CYS A 310 -17.28 -16.35 -7.51
N SER A 311 -16.01 -16.77 -7.52
CA SER A 311 -15.08 -16.58 -6.39
C SER A 311 -14.85 -15.11 -6.02
N ASN A 312 -15.01 -14.19 -6.99
CA ASN A 312 -14.89 -12.74 -6.78
C ASN A 312 -15.93 -12.19 -5.79
N GLN A 313 -17.08 -12.85 -5.63
CA GLN A 313 -18.11 -12.48 -4.66
C GLN A 313 -17.66 -12.71 -3.20
N ARG A 314 -16.61 -13.54 -2.99
CA ARG A 314 -16.00 -13.87 -1.68
C ARG A 314 -14.50 -13.55 -1.66
N GLY A 315 -14.12 -12.40 -2.20
CA GLY A 315 -12.72 -12.01 -2.34
C GLY A 315 -11.95 -11.85 -1.02
N SER A 316 -12.65 -11.57 0.11
CA SER A 316 -12.00 -11.51 1.43
C SER A 316 -11.52 -12.89 1.85
N ASN A 317 -12.34 -13.92 1.61
CA ASN A 317 -12.03 -15.29 1.98
C ASN A 317 -10.99 -15.91 1.05
N GLU A 318 -11.06 -15.65 -0.25
CA GLU A 318 -10.02 -16.08 -1.20
C GLU A 318 -8.65 -15.55 -0.77
N ASN A 319 -8.56 -14.26 -0.40
CA ASN A 319 -7.33 -13.68 0.12
C ASN A 319 -6.88 -14.32 1.44
N LEU A 320 -7.82 -14.55 2.38
CA LEU A 320 -7.53 -15.23 3.66
C LEU A 320 -6.96 -16.63 3.40
N ASN A 321 -7.62 -17.43 2.57
CA ASN A 321 -7.20 -18.78 2.24
C ASN A 321 -5.78 -18.78 1.63
N GLY A 322 -5.46 -17.80 0.78
CA GLY A 322 -4.12 -17.60 0.24
C GLY A 322 -3.07 -17.29 1.32
N LEU A 323 -3.45 -16.63 2.41
CA LEU A 323 -2.57 -16.35 3.54
C LEU A 323 -2.42 -17.56 4.45
N VAL A 324 -3.50 -18.28 4.74
CA VAL A 324 -3.46 -19.54 5.52
C VAL A 324 -2.56 -20.56 4.83
N ARG A 325 -2.59 -20.60 3.49
CA ARG A 325 -1.73 -21.48 2.67
C ARG A 325 -0.23 -21.15 2.73
N GLN A 326 0.17 -20.02 3.26
CA GLN A 326 1.59 -19.75 3.57
C GLN A 326 2.09 -20.60 4.74
N TYR A 327 1.20 -20.91 5.70
CA TYR A 327 1.49 -21.72 6.88
C TYR A 327 1.16 -23.20 6.66
N PHE A 328 0.10 -23.47 5.94
CA PHE A 328 -0.37 -24.80 5.57
C PHE A 328 -0.43 -24.92 4.04
N PRO A 329 0.69 -25.24 3.38
CA PRO A 329 0.75 -25.34 1.92
C PRO A 329 -0.28 -26.33 1.34
N LYS A 330 -0.52 -26.25 0.04
CA LYS A 330 -1.33 -27.28 -0.63
C LYS A 330 -0.72 -28.66 -0.43
N ARG A 331 -1.54 -29.66 -0.22
CA ARG A 331 -1.15 -31.05 0.09
C ARG A 331 -0.55 -31.24 1.49
N SER A 332 -0.70 -30.27 2.42
CA SER A 332 -0.41 -30.53 3.84
C SER A 332 -1.35 -31.58 4.38
N ASP A 333 -0.79 -32.51 5.15
CA ASP A 333 -1.57 -33.49 5.91
C ASP A 333 -2.08 -32.86 7.21
N PHE A 334 -3.39 -32.67 7.31
CA PHE A 334 -4.01 -32.01 8.45
C PHE A 334 -4.18 -32.92 9.68
N LYS A 335 -3.98 -34.24 9.54
CA LYS A 335 -3.95 -35.16 10.68
C LYS A 335 -2.79 -34.84 11.63
N ASN A 336 -1.69 -34.34 11.08
CA ASN A 336 -0.49 -34.00 11.82
C ASN A 336 -0.52 -32.54 12.36
N ILE A 337 -1.63 -31.83 12.21
CA ILE A 337 -1.79 -30.46 12.66
C ILE A 337 -2.70 -30.45 13.91
N THR A 338 -2.28 -29.68 14.91
CA THR A 338 -3.05 -29.52 16.14
C THR A 338 -3.95 -28.28 16.09
N PRO A 339 -5.08 -28.25 16.82
CA PRO A 339 -5.89 -27.05 16.96
C PRO A 339 -5.09 -25.84 17.47
N ARG A 340 -4.11 -26.07 18.35
CA ARG A 340 -3.20 -25.05 18.84
C ARG A 340 -2.36 -24.39 17.73
N GLN A 341 -1.86 -25.19 16.78
CA GLN A 341 -1.11 -24.66 15.63
C GLN A 341 -2.00 -23.81 14.72
N VAL A 342 -3.26 -24.26 14.49
CA VAL A 342 -4.23 -23.47 13.71
C VAL A 342 -4.54 -22.15 14.42
N LYS A 343 -4.71 -22.17 15.75
CA LYS A 343 -4.95 -20.95 16.56
C LYS A 343 -3.76 -20.00 16.55
N LEU A 344 -2.54 -20.50 16.56
CA LEU A 344 -1.35 -19.66 16.42
C LEU A 344 -1.30 -18.95 15.06
N VAL A 345 -1.70 -19.64 13.99
CA VAL A 345 -1.79 -19.02 12.65
C VAL A 345 -2.90 -17.96 12.62
N GLU A 346 -4.05 -18.22 13.22
CA GLU A 346 -5.11 -17.22 13.37
C GLU A 346 -4.60 -15.95 14.05
N ILE A 347 -3.92 -16.10 15.20
CA ILE A 347 -3.34 -14.98 15.94
C ILE A 347 -2.36 -14.19 15.07
N LYS A 348 -1.47 -14.87 14.33
CA LYS A 348 -0.53 -14.22 13.42
C LYS A 348 -1.23 -13.45 12.30
N LEU A 349 -2.28 -14.00 11.72
CA LEU A 349 -3.04 -13.36 10.65
C LEU A 349 -3.85 -12.17 11.16
N ASN A 350 -4.37 -12.24 12.38
CA ASN A 350 -5.12 -11.16 13.02
C ASN A 350 -4.22 -10.01 13.52
N ASN A 351 -2.92 -10.28 13.72
CA ASN A 351 -1.91 -9.27 14.03
C ASN A 351 -1.09 -8.84 12.80
N ARG A 352 -1.46 -9.28 11.60
CA ARG A 352 -0.73 -8.96 10.38
C ARG A 352 -1.21 -7.63 9.79
N PRO A 353 -0.35 -6.62 9.59
CA PRO A 353 -0.73 -5.32 9.02
C PRO A 353 -1.37 -5.46 7.63
N ARG A 354 -2.40 -4.65 7.35
CA ARG A 354 -3.14 -4.68 6.09
C ARG A 354 -3.12 -3.32 5.42
N LYS A 355 -2.58 -3.23 4.22
CA LYS A 355 -2.52 -2.00 3.43
C LYS A 355 -3.88 -1.33 3.26
N ARG A 356 -4.95 -2.11 3.03
CA ARG A 356 -6.33 -1.62 2.87
C ARG A 356 -6.87 -0.90 4.11
N TYR A 357 -6.25 -1.11 5.29
CA TYR A 357 -6.59 -0.44 6.55
C TYR A 357 -5.54 0.56 7.00
N ASN A 358 -4.77 1.13 6.07
CA ASN A 358 -3.64 2.00 6.38
C ASN A 358 -2.65 1.34 7.34
N TYR A 359 -2.38 0.05 7.11
CA TYR A 359 -1.48 -0.83 7.87
C TYR A 359 -1.90 -1.13 9.32
N ARG A 360 -3.12 -0.81 9.73
CA ARG A 360 -3.69 -1.40 10.95
C ARG A 360 -3.78 -2.91 10.77
N THR A 361 -3.63 -3.63 11.89
CA THR A 361 -3.94 -5.06 11.92
C THR A 361 -5.47 -5.27 11.93
N PRO A 362 -5.98 -6.46 11.59
CA PRO A 362 -7.40 -6.79 11.71
C PRO A 362 -7.99 -6.49 13.09
N ILE A 363 -7.24 -6.79 14.17
CA ILE A 363 -7.64 -6.48 15.55
C ILE A 363 -7.76 -4.97 15.76
N GLN A 364 -6.76 -4.20 15.37
CA GLN A 364 -6.77 -2.73 15.47
C GLN A 364 -7.89 -2.12 14.62
N GLN A 365 -8.14 -2.68 13.44
CA GLN A 365 -9.22 -2.22 12.58
C GLN A 365 -10.59 -2.49 13.20
N ARG A 366 -10.79 -3.66 13.81
CA ARG A 366 -12.01 -3.95 14.56
C ARG A 366 -12.22 -2.98 15.72
N GLN A 367 -11.20 -2.73 16.51
CA GLN A 367 -11.25 -1.77 17.62
C GLN A 367 -11.60 -0.36 17.12
N TYR A 368 -11.00 0.07 16.01
CA TYR A 368 -11.29 1.36 15.38
C TYR A 368 -12.76 1.46 14.94
N LEU A 369 -13.31 0.41 14.31
CA LEU A 369 -14.70 0.41 13.86
C LEU A 369 -15.69 0.43 15.05
N LEU A 370 -15.42 -0.35 16.10
CA LEU A 370 -16.25 -0.34 17.32
C LEU A 370 -16.22 1.02 18.04
N ALA A 371 -15.07 1.67 18.11
CA ALA A 371 -14.97 3.02 18.68
C ALA A 371 -15.76 4.02 17.86
N ARG A 372 -15.69 3.96 16.53
CA ARG A 372 -16.46 4.81 15.64
C ARG A 372 -17.97 4.62 15.78
N GLU A 373 -18.43 3.38 15.89
CA GLU A 373 -19.84 3.06 16.08
C GLU A 373 -20.39 3.65 17.41
N LYS A 374 -19.62 3.51 18.49
CA LYS A 374 -19.97 4.13 19.77
C LYS A 374 -20.12 5.65 19.68
N LEU A 375 -19.18 6.33 19.00
CA LEU A 375 -19.23 7.79 18.80
C LEU A 375 -20.47 8.22 17.99
N VAL A 376 -20.83 7.51 16.96
CA VAL A 376 -22.03 7.78 16.16
C VAL A 376 -23.29 7.63 17.02
N ASN A 377 -23.37 6.56 17.81
CA ASN A 377 -24.53 6.30 18.68
C ASN A 377 -24.66 7.37 19.79
N VAL A 378 -23.56 7.87 20.35
CA VAL A 378 -23.60 9.00 21.30
C VAL A 378 -24.10 10.27 20.60
N ALA A 379 -23.52 10.61 19.45
CA ALA A 379 -23.91 11.82 18.71
C ALA A 379 -25.39 11.82 18.24
N ILE A 380 -25.99 10.63 18.08
CA ILE A 380 -27.42 10.50 17.78
C ILE A 380 -28.26 10.73 19.06
N ARG A 381 -27.83 10.17 20.20
CA ARG A 381 -28.54 10.35 21.48
C ARG A 381 -28.56 11.79 21.97
N ASP A 382 -27.46 12.54 21.73
CA ASP A 382 -27.35 13.95 22.12
C ASP A 382 -28.19 14.90 21.21
N ARG A 383 -28.81 14.37 20.15
CA ARG A 383 -29.67 15.14 19.22
C ARG A 383 -31.17 14.82 19.37
N ILE A 384 -31.53 13.83 20.19
CA ILE A 384 -32.88 13.45 20.55
C ILE A 384 -33.20 13.96 21.95
#